data_91aee662eec3321ad0ccfe387a728b8c
#
_entry.id   91aee662eec3321ad0ccfe387a728b8c
#
_cell.length_a   1.000
_cell.length_b   1.000
_cell.length_c   1.000
_cell.angle_alpha   90.00
_cell.angle_beta   90.00
_cell.angle_gamma   90.00
#
_symmetry.space_group_name_H-M   'P 1'
#
loop_
_entity.id
_entity.type
_entity.pdbx_description
1 polymer ?
#
loop_
_entity_poly.entity_id
_entity_poly.type
_entity_poly.pdbx_seq_one_letter_code
_entity_poly.pdbx_strand_id
1 'polypeptide(L)' 'MDTDKAIFMKILIVEDEPSLRELMQKTLAKERYVVETADTFYEASLKIADYSYDCILLDIMLP' A
#
# COMPACT_ATOMS: atom_id res chain seq x y z
N MET A 1 -15.58 19.93 14.09
CA MET A 1 -15.44 19.18 13.75
C MET A 1 -14.43 18.59 13.96
N ASP A 2 -14.23 17.81 13.76
CA ASP A 2 -13.34 17.14 14.14
C ASP A 2 -12.51 16.68 13.18
N THR A 3 -11.92 17.47 12.44
CA THR A 3 -11.05 17.10 11.40
C THR A 3 -9.82 16.44 11.89
N ASP A 4 -9.48 16.70 13.10
CA ASP A 4 -8.35 16.03 13.68
C ASP A 4 -8.63 14.57 13.91
N LYS A 5 -9.84 14.16 13.76
CA LYS A 5 -10.13 12.77 13.84
C LYS A 5 -10.13 12.12 12.49
N ALA A 6 -9.46 12.71 11.54
CA ALA A 6 -9.40 12.12 10.22
C ALA A 6 -8.85 10.70 10.31
N ILE A 7 -9.52 9.79 9.67
CA ILE A 7 -9.11 8.41 9.63
C ILE A 7 -8.23 8.24 8.41
N PHE A 8 -7.02 7.77 8.65
CA PHE A 8 -6.10 7.52 7.55
C PHE A 8 -6.18 6.05 7.19
N MET A 9 -6.60 5.76 5.98
CA MET A 9 -6.65 4.39 5.51
C MET A 9 -5.25 3.92 5.21
N LYS A 10 -4.95 2.71 5.62
CA LYS A 10 -3.63 2.12 5.43
C LYS A 10 -3.68 1.14 4.27
N ILE A 11 -2.83 1.36 3.30
CA ILE A 11 -2.82 0.60 2.05
C ILE A 11 -1.48 -0.08 1.89
N LEU A 12 -1.50 -1.36 1.53
CA LEU A 12 -0.30 -2.08 1.14
C LEU A 12 -0.33 -2.26 -0.37
N ILE A 13 0.74 -1.83 -1.03
CA ILE A 13 0.90 -2.01 -2.47
C ILE A 13 1.87 -3.16 -2.68
N VAL A 14 1.47 -4.14 -3.47
CA VAL A 14 2.33 -5.27 -3.82
C VAL A 14 2.63 -5.16 -5.31
N GLU A 15 3.85 -4.76 -5.61
CA GLU A 15 4.25 -4.48 -6.99
C GLU A 15 5.74 -4.73 -7.12
N ASP A 16 6.14 -5.58 -8.06
CA ASP A 16 7.54 -5.92 -8.21
C ASP A 16 8.33 -4.94 -9.08
N GLU A 17 7.67 -4.11 -9.85
CA GLU A 17 8.37 -3.16 -10.71
C GLU A 17 8.61 -1.88 -9.92
N PRO A 18 9.89 -1.52 -9.66
CA PRO A 18 10.18 -0.43 -8.73
C PRO A 18 9.62 0.92 -9.13
N SER A 19 9.69 1.25 -10.42
CA SER A 19 9.20 2.56 -10.87
C SER A 19 7.70 2.69 -10.71
N LEU A 20 6.98 1.63 -11.04
CA LEU A 20 5.53 1.63 -10.89
C LEU A 20 5.15 1.65 -9.42
N ARG A 21 5.86 0.87 -8.61
CA ARG A 21 5.59 0.83 -7.17
C ARG A 21 5.76 2.22 -6.56
N GLU A 22 6.83 2.91 -6.94
CA GLU A 22 7.08 4.24 -6.42
C GLU A 22 6.02 5.23 -6.89
N LEU A 23 5.61 5.14 -8.13
CA LEU A 23 4.58 6.02 -8.65
C LEU A 23 3.27 5.82 -7.91
N MET A 24 2.89 4.58 -7.68
CA MET A 24 1.66 4.27 -6.97
C MET A 24 1.73 4.78 -5.53
N GLN A 25 2.88 4.59 -4.89
CA GLN A 25 3.05 5.05 -3.52
C GLN A 25 2.92 6.56 -3.41
N LYS A 26 3.57 7.28 -4.31
CA LYS A 26 3.52 8.74 -4.28
C LYS A 26 2.12 9.26 -4.57
N THR A 27 1.45 8.63 -5.52
CA THR A 27 0.10 9.06 -5.90
C THR A 27 -0.87 8.90 -4.74
N LEU A 28 -0.82 7.76 -4.06
CA LEU A 28 -1.72 7.51 -2.96
C LEU A 28 -1.36 8.33 -1.73
N ALA A 29 -0.07 8.57 -1.52
CA ALA A 29 0.35 9.39 -0.39
C ALA A 29 -0.18 10.82 -0.50
N LYS A 30 -0.31 11.32 -1.73
CA LYS A 30 -0.87 12.66 -1.94
C LYS A 30 -2.32 12.73 -1.50
N GLU A 31 -3.01 11.60 -1.51
CA GLU A 31 -4.40 11.55 -1.10
C GLU A 31 -4.54 11.21 0.37
N ARG A 32 -3.46 11.34 1.12
CA ARG A 32 -3.44 11.15 2.57
C ARG A 32 -3.62 9.72 3.03
N TYR A 33 -3.39 8.76 2.15
CA TYR A 33 -3.34 7.37 2.58
C TYR A 33 -2.00 7.08 3.23
N VAL A 34 -2.02 6.19 4.21
CA VAL A 34 -0.77 5.66 4.76
C VAL A 34 -0.39 4.48 3.90
N VAL A 35 0.73 4.57 3.21
CA VAL A 35 1.07 3.61 2.18
C VAL A 35 2.32 2.85 2.56
N GLU A 36 2.25 1.53 2.49
CA GLU A 36 3.42 0.66 2.60
C GLU A 36 3.51 -0.16 1.33
N THR A 37 4.66 -0.68 1.05
CA THR A 37 4.89 -1.42 -0.19
C THR A 37 5.57 -2.74 0.10
N ALA A 38 5.36 -3.68 -0.81
CA ALA A 38 6.06 -4.95 -0.83
C ALA A 38 6.37 -5.26 -2.28
N ASP A 39 7.53 -5.84 -2.54
CA ASP A 39 7.90 -6.15 -3.91
C ASP A 39 7.65 -7.60 -4.28
N THR A 40 7.25 -8.43 -3.35
CA THR A 40 6.90 -9.81 -3.63
C THR A 40 5.70 -10.21 -2.78
N PHE A 41 5.03 -11.29 -3.18
CA PHE A 41 3.95 -11.84 -2.37
C PHE A 41 4.47 -12.34 -1.03
N TYR A 42 5.69 -12.86 -1.00
CA TYR A 42 6.26 -13.35 0.24
C TYR A 42 6.42 -12.20 1.24
N GLU A 43 7.00 -11.10 0.78
CA GLU A 43 7.17 -9.94 1.64
C GLU A 43 5.82 -9.40 2.10
N ALA A 44 4.85 -9.37 1.18
CA ALA A 44 3.52 -8.91 1.52
C ALA A 44 2.90 -9.79 2.61
N SER A 45 3.07 -11.10 2.50
CA SER A 45 2.48 -12.01 3.49
C SER A 45 3.09 -11.78 4.87
N LEU A 46 4.37 -11.47 4.95
CA LEU A 46 5.00 -11.17 6.22
C LEU A 46 4.42 -9.88 6.82
N LYS A 47 4.21 -8.89 5.99
CA LYS A 47 3.65 -7.62 6.47
C LYS A 47 2.21 -7.78 6.93
N ILE A 48 1.43 -8.54 6.19
CA ILE A 48 0.03 -8.77 6.54
C ILE A 48 -0.09 -9.53 7.86
N ALA A 49 0.88 -10.40 8.14
CA ALA A 49 0.87 -11.15 9.39
C ALA A 49 1.10 -10.24 10.60
N ASP A 50 1.87 -9.18 10.42
CA ASP A 50 2.24 -8.30 11.53
C ASP A 50 1.43 -7.03 11.62
N TYR A 51 0.83 -6.59 10.54
CA TYR A 51 0.15 -5.29 10.49
C TYR A 51 -1.22 -5.44 9.85
N SER A 52 -2.11 -4.52 10.19
CA SER A 52 -3.44 -4.48 9.58
C SER A 52 -3.46 -3.46 8.46
N TYR A 53 -4.12 -3.81 7.37
CA TYR A 53 -4.28 -2.91 6.23
C TYR A 53 -5.75 -2.81 5.88
N ASP A 54 -6.17 -1.62 5.46
CA ASP A 54 -7.55 -1.42 5.02
C ASP A 54 -7.74 -1.87 3.58
N CYS A 55 -6.67 -1.85 2.81
CA CYS A 55 -6.74 -2.23 1.40
C CYS A 55 -5.40 -2.78 0.96
N ILE A 56 -5.42 -3.76 0.08
CA ILE A 56 -4.21 -4.31 -0.51
C ILE A 56 -4.37 -4.22 -2.01
N LEU A 57 -3.45 -3.51 -2.65
CA LEU A 57 -3.46 -3.38 -4.10
C LEU A 57 -2.43 -4.34 -4.67
N LEU A 58 -2.89 -5.24 -5.51
CA LEU A 58 -2.04 -6.22 -6.15
C LEU A 58 -2.01 -5.94 -7.64
N ASP A 59 -0.81 -5.81 -8.18
CA ASP A 59 -0.69 -5.76 -9.62
C ASP A 59 -0.25 -7.14 -10.06
N ILE A 60 -1.16 -7.88 -10.61
CA ILE A 60 -0.87 -9.21 -11.09
C ILE A 60 -0.53 -9.11 -12.56
N MET A 61 0.76 -9.20 -12.85
CA MET A 61 1.21 -9.24 -14.22
C MET A 61 1.26 -10.70 -14.60
N LEU A 62 0.29 -11.11 -15.37
CA LEU A 62 0.27 -12.47 -15.84
C LEU A 62 1.13 -12.56 -17.09
N PRO A 63 2.03 -13.50 -17.12
CA PRO A 63 2.88 -13.68 -18.32
C PRO A 63 2.07 -14.10 -19.51
#